data_c3c69883677570c4c54516ef2e77c944
#
_entry.id   c3c69883677570c4c54516ef2e77c944
#
_cell.length_a   1.000
_cell.length_b   1.000
_cell.length_c   1.000
_cell.angle_alpha   90.00
_cell.angle_beta   90.00
_cell.angle_gamma   90.00
#
_symmetry.space_group_name_H-M   'P 1'
#
loop_
_entity.id
_entity.type
_entity.pdbx_description
1 polymer ?
#
loop_
_entity_poly.entity_id
_entity_poly.type
_entity_poly.pdbx_seq_one_letter_code
_entity_poly.pdbx_strand_id
1 'polypeptide(L)'
;MKNNKKIPNIIVYLFIYLIFAAHSPWGQYLAYREQHLLIMSTREDAPTYPYSKILVDVINKQLPEASSRAARAKTFGRVQGLFSTNQMPLLLLSKKNAKALLKGKGVFKKFGAADAKVIYFFDDLVLLAQPSFPDKFAWLLTNAIIRGEKDLLGATSPLETKKIIDIHPGTIMALNNEKMPEL
;
A
#
# COMPACT_ATOMS: atom_id res chain seq x y z
N MET A 1 53.88 -1.37 -38.81
CA MET A 1 53.74 -0.61 -37.53
C MET A 1 52.32 -0.68 -37.02
N LYS A 2 52.04 -1.51 -35.99
CA LYS A 2 50.70 -1.56 -35.36
C LYS A 2 50.66 -0.50 -34.24
N ASN A 3 49.92 0.60 -34.46
CA ASN A 3 49.65 1.58 -33.42
C ASN A 3 48.57 1.04 -32.44
N ASN A 4 49.01 0.39 -31.41
CA ASN A 4 48.12 0.08 -30.27
C ASN A 4 47.86 1.39 -29.50
N LYS A 5 46.77 2.09 -29.86
CA LYS A 5 46.24 3.18 -29.05
C LYS A 5 45.74 2.57 -27.74
N LYS A 6 46.52 2.65 -26.67
CA LYS A 6 46.03 2.38 -25.32
C LYS A 6 44.89 3.34 -25.02
N ILE A 7 43.66 2.81 -24.89
CA ILE A 7 42.54 3.57 -24.39
C ILE A 7 42.97 4.07 -23.01
N PRO A 8 43.00 5.38 -22.76
CA PRO A 8 43.48 5.90 -21.48
C PRO A 8 42.61 5.35 -20.37
N ASN A 9 43.22 4.82 -19.31
CA ASN A 9 42.56 4.23 -18.15
C ASN A 9 41.48 5.16 -17.56
N ILE A 10 41.62 6.48 -17.77
CA ILE A 10 40.62 7.50 -17.41
C ILE A 10 39.24 7.21 -18.01
N ILE A 11 39.15 6.75 -19.27
CA ILE A 11 37.85 6.47 -19.90
C ILE A 11 37.18 5.26 -19.24
N VAL A 12 37.97 4.26 -18.88
CA VAL A 12 37.48 3.06 -18.15
C VAL A 12 36.98 3.44 -16.76
N TYR A 13 37.70 4.27 -16.02
CA TYR A 13 37.27 4.76 -14.69
C TYR A 13 36.04 5.66 -14.79
N LEU A 14 35.92 6.47 -15.81
CA LEU A 14 34.75 7.32 -16.04
C LEU A 14 33.50 6.47 -16.34
N PHE A 15 33.68 5.39 -17.10
CA PHE A 15 32.59 4.46 -17.41
C PHE A 15 32.15 3.67 -16.17
N ILE A 16 33.08 3.24 -15.34
CA ILE A 16 32.81 2.56 -14.06
C ILE A 16 32.08 3.55 -13.12
N TYR A 17 32.54 4.79 -13.01
CA TYR A 17 31.89 5.83 -12.19
C TYR A 17 30.47 6.11 -12.66
N LEU A 18 30.21 6.21 -13.97
CA LEU A 18 28.87 6.37 -14.54
C LEU A 18 27.95 5.19 -14.24
N ILE A 19 28.45 3.95 -14.25
CA ILE A 19 27.67 2.77 -13.89
C ILE A 19 27.27 2.82 -12.40
N PHE A 20 28.16 3.22 -11.51
CA PHE A 20 27.86 3.35 -10.07
C PHE A 20 26.98 4.57 -9.75
N ALA A 21 27.14 5.69 -10.49
CA ALA A 21 26.30 6.87 -10.33
C ALA A 21 24.87 6.67 -10.84
N ALA A 22 24.65 5.73 -11.77
CA ALA A 22 23.32 5.41 -12.32
C ALA A 22 22.41 4.65 -11.34
N HIS A 23 22.95 4.09 -10.24
CA HIS A 23 22.16 3.46 -9.19
C HIS A 23 21.69 4.50 -8.17
N SER A 24 20.71 5.32 -8.58
CA SER A 24 20.07 6.25 -7.66
C SER A 24 19.35 5.47 -6.54
N PRO A 25 19.58 5.81 -5.25
CA PRO A 25 18.82 5.26 -4.13
C PRO A 25 17.31 5.40 -4.32
N TRP A 26 16.86 6.41 -5.03
CA TRP A 26 15.47 6.66 -5.38
C TRP A 26 14.92 5.64 -6.39
N GLY A 27 15.72 5.18 -7.35
CA GLY A 27 15.33 4.12 -8.29
C GLY A 27 15.08 2.79 -7.58
N GLN A 28 15.91 2.43 -6.61
CA GLN A 28 15.70 1.25 -5.78
C GLN A 28 14.42 1.34 -4.94
N TYR A 29 14.10 2.53 -4.42
CA TYR A 29 12.88 2.75 -3.66
C TYR A 29 11.61 2.63 -4.52
N LEU A 30 11.63 3.14 -5.74
CA LEU A 30 10.51 2.98 -6.68
C LEU A 30 10.32 1.51 -7.04
N ALA A 31 11.38 0.81 -7.45
CA ALA A 31 11.33 -0.61 -7.75
C ALA A 31 10.83 -1.45 -6.56
N TYR A 32 11.26 -1.13 -5.32
CA TYR A 32 10.75 -1.79 -4.12
C TYR A 32 9.23 -1.61 -3.97
N ARG A 33 8.71 -0.43 -4.24
CA ARG A 33 7.27 -0.14 -4.16
C ARG A 33 6.46 -0.83 -5.25
N GLU A 34 7.03 -1.01 -6.43
CA GLU A 34 6.39 -1.72 -7.54
C GLU A 34 6.37 -3.24 -7.31
N GLN A 35 7.37 -3.76 -6.60
CA GLN A 35 7.49 -5.19 -6.30
C GLN A 35 6.71 -5.65 -5.06
N HIS A 36 6.20 -4.73 -4.23
CA HIS A 36 5.60 -5.05 -2.95
C HIS A 36 4.26 -4.34 -2.76
N LEU A 37 3.27 -5.08 -2.32
CA LEU A 37 2.02 -4.50 -1.84
C LEU A 37 2.25 -3.87 -0.46
N LEU A 38 2.36 -2.55 -0.41
CA LEU A 38 2.66 -1.83 0.82
C LEU A 38 1.36 -1.41 1.52
N ILE A 39 1.18 -1.85 2.77
CA ILE A 39 0.10 -1.41 3.64
C ILE A 39 0.67 -0.44 4.66
N MET A 40 0.30 0.83 4.54
CA MET A 40 0.80 1.89 5.41
C MET A 40 -0.07 2.04 6.65
N SER A 41 0.57 2.21 7.79
CA SER A 41 0.00 2.59 9.08
C SER A 41 0.79 3.74 9.70
N THR A 42 0.43 4.20 10.90
CA THR A 42 1.18 5.26 11.59
C THR A 42 1.38 4.96 13.07
N ARG A 43 2.47 5.51 13.64
CA ARG A 43 2.74 5.42 15.08
C ARG A 43 1.72 6.19 15.92
N GLU A 44 1.11 7.23 15.34
CA GLU A 44 0.13 8.06 16.01
C GLU A 44 -1.26 7.41 16.09
N ASP A 45 -1.48 6.30 15.37
CA ASP A 45 -2.67 5.44 15.44
C ASP A 45 -2.23 4.05 15.96
N ALA A 46 -1.97 3.97 17.25
CA ALA A 46 -1.19 2.92 17.90
C ALA A 46 -1.58 1.46 17.54
N PRO A 47 -2.87 1.06 17.43
CA PRO A 47 -3.21 -0.34 17.17
C PRO A 47 -2.93 -0.75 15.72
N THR A 48 -2.73 0.19 14.78
CA THR A 48 -2.69 -0.10 13.33
C THR A 48 -1.42 -0.83 12.90
N TYR A 49 -0.25 -0.45 13.40
CA TYR A 49 0.99 -1.08 12.94
C TYR A 49 1.18 -2.52 13.42
N PRO A 50 0.93 -2.89 14.67
CA PRO A 50 0.94 -4.29 15.08
C PRO A 50 -0.02 -5.14 14.26
N TYR A 51 -1.24 -4.65 14.02
CA TYR A 51 -2.23 -5.36 13.22
C TYR A 51 -1.81 -5.47 11.74
N SER A 52 -1.18 -4.43 11.17
CA SER A 52 -0.72 -4.47 9.78
C SER A 52 0.31 -5.57 9.53
N LYS A 53 1.11 -5.96 10.52
CA LYS A 53 2.04 -7.10 10.41
C LYS A 53 1.28 -8.42 10.30
N ILE A 54 0.29 -8.63 11.18
CA ILE A 54 -0.56 -9.83 11.13
C ILE A 54 -1.28 -9.92 9.77
N LEU A 55 -1.86 -8.79 9.32
CA LEU A 55 -2.55 -8.72 8.04
C LEU A 55 -1.62 -9.04 6.86
N VAL A 56 -0.41 -8.51 6.86
CA VAL A 56 0.61 -8.77 5.82
C VAL A 56 1.02 -10.24 5.81
N ASP A 57 1.21 -10.86 6.98
CA ASP A 57 1.57 -12.27 7.08
C ASP A 57 0.45 -13.17 6.52
N VAL A 58 -0.81 -12.85 6.82
CA VAL A 58 -1.98 -13.55 6.27
C VAL A 58 -2.08 -13.35 4.75
N ILE A 59 -1.93 -12.11 4.26
CA ILE A 59 -1.94 -11.82 2.82
C ILE A 59 -0.84 -12.61 2.11
N ASN A 60 0.39 -12.61 2.60
CA ASN A 60 1.49 -13.33 1.98
C ASN A 60 1.28 -14.85 1.96
N LYS A 61 0.57 -15.40 2.94
CA LYS A 61 0.19 -16.82 2.97
C LYS A 61 -0.84 -17.17 1.89
N GLN A 62 -1.79 -16.26 1.62
CA GLN A 62 -2.91 -16.48 0.70
C GLN A 62 -2.66 -15.97 -0.72
N LEU A 63 -1.74 -15.00 -0.87
CA LEU A 63 -1.37 -14.31 -2.12
C LEU A 63 0.13 -14.00 -2.10
N PRO A 64 1.00 -15.03 -2.22
CA PRO A 64 2.46 -14.86 -2.10
C PRO A 64 3.05 -13.87 -3.11
N GLU A 65 2.47 -13.79 -4.30
CA GLU A 65 2.91 -12.89 -5.37
C GLU A 65 2.75 -11.41 -5.02
N ALA A 66 1.87 -11.06 -4.08
CA ALA A 66 1.75 -9.68 -3.59
C ALA A 66 2.99 -9.22 -2.83
N SER A 67 3.80 -10.14 -2.32
CA SER A 67 5.01 -9.84 -1.54
C SER A 67 4.80 -8.72 -0.52
N SER A 68 3.63 -8.77 0.16
CA SER A 68 3.13 -7.67 1.00
C SER A 68 4.08 -7.30 2.11
N ARG A 69 4.12 -6.00 2.45
CA ARG A 69 4.95 -5.45 3.53
C ARG A 69 4.19 -4.41 4.34
N ALA A 70 4.37 -4.46 5.66
CA ALA A 70 3.85 -3.43 6.56
C ALA A 70 4.77 -2.21 6.53
N ALA A 71 4.25 -1.08 6.11
CA ALA A 71 4.93 0.21 6.14
C ALA A 71 4.40 1.06 7.31
N ARG A 72 5.27 1.88 7.91
CA ARG A 72 4.90 2.71 9.05
C ARG A 72 5.36 4.15 8.88
N ALA A 73 4.40 5.06 8.72
CA ALA A 73 4.67 6.50 8.77
C ALA A 73 4.90 6.97 10.21
N LYS A 74 5.66 8.06 10.35
CA LYS A 74 5.93 8.66 11.66
C LYS A 74 4.74 9.49 12.16
N THR A 75 4.02 10.15 11.26
CA THR A 75 2.94 11.09 11.58
C THR A 75 1.74 10.95 10.63
N PHE A 76 0.55 11.43 11.06
CA PHE A 76 -0.63 11.54 10.19
C PHE A 76 -0.41 12.41 8.96
N GLY A 77 0.38 13.49 9.06
CA GLY A 77 0.72 14.32 7.90
C GLY A 77 1.49 13.54 6.83
N ARG A 78 2.41 12.66 7.26
CA ARG A 78 3.12 11.79 6.32
C ARG A 78 2.19 10.75 5.69
N VAL A 79 1.25 10.19 6.46
CA VAL A 79 0.21 9.30 5.95
C VAL A 79 -0.59 9.98 4.84
N GLN A 80 -1.18 11.13 5.16
CA GLN A 80 -2.02 11.89 4.22
C GLN A 80 -1.23 12.26 2.95
N GLY A 81 -0.02 12.80 3.09
CA GLY A 81 0.80 13.20 1.94
C GLY A 81 1.17 12.04 1.02
N LEU A 82 1.59 10.89 1.57
CA LEU A 82 1.92 9.72 0.76
C LEU A 82 0.69 9.09 0.10
N PHE A 83 -0.44 9.10 0.79
CA PHE A 83 -1.68 8.56 0.26
C PHE A 83 -2.26 9.47 -0.82
N SER A 84 -2.43 10.76 -0.59
CA SER A 84 -3.00 11.71 -1.56
C SER A 84 -2.17 11.90 -2.83
N THR A 85 -0.88 11.56 -2.79
CA THR A 85 0.04 11.66 -3.94
C THR A 85 0.29 10.32 -4.65
N ASN A 86 -0.57 9.32 -4.44
CA ASN A 86 -0.46 7.98 -5.03
C ASN A 86 0.87 7.27 -4.74
N GLN A 87 1.55 7.64 -3.67
CA GLN A 87 2.80 6.99 -3.29
C GLN A 87 2.62 5.75 -2.43
N MET A 88 1.50 5.65 -1.72
CA MET A 88 1.12 4.49 -0.89
C MET A 88 -0.36 4.19 -1.10
N PRO A 89 -0.69 3.15 -1.87
CA PRO A 89 -2.07 2.91 -2.30
C PRO A 89 -2.99 2.38 -1.21
N LEU A 90 -2.45 1.79 -0.15
CA LEU A 90 -3.22 1.17 0.93
C LEU A 90 -2.87 1.77 2.29
N LEU A 91 -3.91 2.01 3.10
CA LEU A 91 -3.80 2.49 4.47
C LEU A 91 -4.56 1.57 5.43
N LEU A 92 -3.97 1.28 6.57
CA LEU A 92 -4.69 0.73 7.72
C LEU A 92 -4.80 1.81 8.80
N LEU A 93 -6.02 2.24 9.10
CA LEU A 93 -6.33 3.25 10.11
C LEU A 93 -7.42 2.77 11.05
N SER A 94 -7.52 3.39 12.24
CA SER A 94 -8.75 3.27 13.04
C SER A 94 -9.94 3.88 12.31
N LYS A 95 -11.14 3.33 12.50
CA LYS A 95 -12.40 3.85 11.90
C LYS A 95 -12.59 5.34 12.18
N LYS A 96 -12.19 5.81 13.38
CA LYS A 96 -12.21 7.22 13.76
C LYS A 96 -11.31 8.07 12.86
N ASN A 97 -10.05 7.64 12.66
CA ASN A 97 -9.07 8.38 11.88
C ASN A 97 -9.34 8.26 10.37
N ALA A 98 -9.88 7.14 9.90
CA ALA A 98 -10.37 7.01 8.53
C ALA A 98 -11.48 8.04 8.21
N LYS A 99 -12.47 8.18 9.08
CA LYS A 99 -13.50 9.25 8.94
C LYS A 99 -12.90 10.65 8.98
N ALA A 100 -11.89 10.87 9.81
CA ALA A 100 -11.19 12.15 9.90
C ALA A 100 -10.41 12.47 8.62
N LEU A 101 -9.75 11.47 8.00
CA LEU A 101 -9.05 11.59 6.73
C LEU A 101 -9.99 12.04 5.61
N LEU A 102 -11.10 11.33 5.42
CA LEU A 102 -12.08 11.63 4.38
C LEU A 102 -12.67 13.04 4.49
N LYS A 103 -12.81 13.57 5.70
CA LYS A 103 -13.40 14.88 5.97
C LYS A 103 -12.36 16.00 6.10
N GLY A 104 -11.07 15.69 6.07
CA GLY A 104 -10.01 16.65 6.37
C GLY A 104 -10.18 17.30 7.75
N LYS A 105 -10.60 16.50 8.77
CA LYS A 105 -10.90 16.99 10.12
C LYS A 105 -10.01 16.30 11.17
N GLY A 106 -10.14 16.73 12.42
CA GLY A 106 -9.39 16.14 13.53
C GLY A 106 -7.88 16.19 13.29
N VAL A 107 -7.22 15.04 13.35
CA VAL A 107 -5.77 14.90 13.14
C VAL A 107 -5.32 15.27 11.72
N PHE A 108 -6.23 15.28 10.74
CA PHE A 108 -5.95 15.66 9.35
C PHE A 108 -6.33 17.10 9.00
N LYS A 109 -6.84 17.90 9.96
CA LYS A 109 -7.28 19.28 9.70
C LYS A 109 -6.24 20.16 9.00
N LYS A 110 -4.96 19.97 9.33
CA LYS A 110 -3.84 20.75 8.76
C LYS A 110 -3.38 20.26 7.38
N PHE A 111 -3.78 19.04 6.99
CA PHE A 111 -3.28 18.36 5.80
C PHE A 111 -4.32 18.23 4.69
N GLY A 112 -5.60 18.44 5.04
CA GLY A 112 -6.72 18.32 4.13
C GLY A 112 -7.33 16.93 4.07
N ALA A 113 -8.42 16.80 3.33
CA ALA A 113 -9.09 15.54 3.06
C ALA A 113 -8.32 14.70 2.04
N ALA A 114 -8.54 13.38 2.06
CA ALA A 114 -8.14 12.49 0.99
C ALA A 114 -9.24 11.45 0.77
N ASP A 115 -9.58 11.23 -0.50
CA ASP A 115 -10.58 10.23 -0.88
C ASP A 115 -10.03 8.83 -0.70
N ALA A 116 -10.89 7.93 -0.23
CA ALA A 116 -10.54 6.53 -0.02
C ALA A 116 -11.75 5.64 -0.20
N LYS A 117 -11.50 4.36 -0.53
CA LYS A 117 -12.48 3.28 -0.63
C LYS A 117 -12.13 2.19 0.38
N VAL A 118 -13.14 1.55 0.95
CA VAL A 118 -12.94 0.44 1.89
C VAL A 118 -12.58 -0.82 1.14
N ILE A 119 -11.57 -1.53 1.64
CA ILE A 119 -11.27 -2.91 1.29
C ILE A 119 -11.88 -3.86 2.33
N TYR A 120 -11.55 -3.68 3.63
CA TYR A 120 -12.06 -4.57 4.68
C TYR A 120 -12.06 -3.89 6.05
N PHE A 121 -12.87 -4.42 6.98
CA PHE A 121 -12.89 -3.99 8.37
C PHE A 121 -12.29 -5.04 9.31
N PHE A 122 -11.72 -4.58 10.44
CA PHE A 122 -11.15 -5.42 11.49
C PHE A 122 -11.44 -4.76 12.83
N ASP A 123 -12.53 -5.11 13.49
CA ASP A 123 -13.05 -4.41 14.68
C ASP A 123 -13.07 -2.88 14.47
N ASP A 124 -12.26 -2.14 15.21
CA ASP A 124 -12.15 -0.69 15.09
C ASP A 124 -11.19 -0.21 13.99
N LEU A 125 -10.56 -1.12 13.26
CA LEU A 125 -9.65 -0.80 12.16
C LEU A 125 -10.36 -0.92 10.80
N VAL A 126 -9.81 -0.23 9.81
CA VAL A 126 -10.26 -0.31 8.41
C VAL A 126 -9.07 -0.26 7.46
N LEU A 127 -9.05 -1.19 6.53
CA LEU A 127 -8.14 -1.17 5.39
C LEU A 127 -8.79 -0.34 4.28
N LEU A 128 -8.10 0.71 3.89
CA LEU A 128 -8.52 1.65 2.85
C LEU A 128 -7.60 1.54 1.65
N ALA A 129 -8.17 1.73 0.47
CA ALA A 129 -7.43 1.90 -0.77
C ALA A 129 -7.69 3.29 -1.36
N GLN A 130 -6.76 3.78 -2.16
CA GLN A 130 -7.00 4.93 -3.01
C GLN A 130 -8.09 4.61 -4.05
N PRO A 131 -8.88 5.60 -4.49
CA PRO A 131 -9.87 5.40 -5.57
C PRO A 131 -9.25 4.89 -6.87
N SER A 132 -7.97 5.21 -7.12
CA SER A 132 -7.21 4.78 -8.30
C SER A 132 -6.54 3.41 -8.15
N PHE A 133 -6.68 2.76 -7.01
CA PHE A 133 -6.14 1.40 -6.82
C PHE A 133 -6.89 0.44 -7.76
N PRO A 134 -6.17 -0.37 -8.59
CA PRO A 134 -6.85 -1.16 -9.62
C PRO A 134 -7.81 -2.21 -9.03
N ASP A 135 -8.99 -2.35 -9.65
CA ASP A 135 -10.05 -3.28 -9.23
C ASP A 135 -9.56 -4.72 -9.11
N LYS A 136 -8.73 -5.16 -10.04
CA LYS A 136 -8.10 -6.48 -10.02
C LYS A 136 -7.31 -6.74 -8.75
N PHE A 137 -6.49 -5.78 -8.31
CA PHE A 137 -5.68 -5.94 -7.11
C PHE A 137 -6.53 -5.82 -5.84
N ALA A 138 -7.57 -4.98 -5.83
CA ALA A 138 -8.54 -4.95 -4.75
C ALA A 138 -9.30 -6.27 -4.64
N TRP A 139 -9.69 -6.87 -5.76
CA TRP A 139 -10.33 -8.19 -5.83
C TRP A 139 -9.42 -9.29 -5.27
N LEU A 140 -8.16 -9.37 -5.73
CA LEU A 140 -7.18 -10.34 -5.24
C LEU A 140 -6.92 -10.18 -3.74
N LEU A 141 -6.73 -8.95 -3.27
CA LEU A 141 -6.49 -8.63 -1.86
C LEU A 141 -7.69 -9.03 -0.99
N THR A 142 -8.90 -8.70 -1.42
CA THR A 142 -10.14 -9.06 -0.69
C THR A 142 -10.29 -10.57 -0.59
N ASN A 143 -10.06 -11.32 -1.67
CA ASN A 143 -10.10 -12.79 -1.65
C ASN A 143 -9.01 -13.38 -0.74
N ALA A 144 -7.81 -12.79 -0.70
CA ALA A 144 -6.77 -13.24 0.22
C ALA A 144 -7.19 -13.03 1.68
N ILE A 145 -7.82 -11.91 2.00
CA ILE A 145 -8.38 -11.63 3.34
C ILE A 145 -9.49 -12.63 3.69
N ILE A 146 -10.45 -12.86 2.81
CA ILE A 146 -11.56 -13.82 3.03
C ILE A 146 -10.99 -15.22 3.32
N ARG A 147 -10.04 -15.70 2.51
CA ARG A 147 -9.41 -17.01 2.72
C ARG A 147 -8.63 -17.12 4.02
N GLY A 148 -8.07 -16.03 4.49
CA GLY A 148 -7.29 -15.95 5.73
C GLY A 148 -8.06 -15.39 6.93
N GLU A 149 -9.37 -15.18 6.83
CA GLU A 149 -10.19 -14.49 7.82
C GLU A 149 -10.08 -15.07 9.24
N LYS A 150 -9.94 -16.38 9.35
CA LYS A 150 -9.78 -17.09 10.64
C LYS A 150 -8.53 -16.66 11.42
N ASP A 151 -7.50 -16.18 10.71
CA ASP A 151 -6.24 -15.71 11.28
C ASP A 151 -6.27 -14.18 11.54
N LEU A 152 -7.40 -13.49 11.21
CA LEU A 152 -7.57 -12.03 11.31
C LEU A 152 -8.66 -11.68 12.33
N LEU A 153 -8.24 -11.31 13.52
CA LEU A 153 -9.17 -10.94 14.60
C LEU A 153 -10.06 -9.77 14.18
N GLY A 154 -11.37 -9.92 14.37
CA GLY A 154 -12.36 -8.89 14.09
C GLY A 154 -12.60 -8.59 12.61
N ALA A 155 -12.09 -9.46 11.71
CA ALA A 155 -12.37 -9.35 10.28
C ALA A 155 -13.88 -9.37 10.02
N THR A 156 -14.37 -8.40 9.27
CA THR A 156 -15.80 -8.22 8.98
C THR A 156 -15.98 -7.67 7.58
N SER A 157 -16.83 -8.30 6.80
CA SER A 157 -17.16 -7.87 5.45
C SER A 157 -17.71 -6.44 5.44
N PRO A 158 -17.24 -5.57 4.54
CA PRO A 158 -17.79 -4.22 4.41
C PRO A 158 -19.27 -4.21 3.95
N LEU A 159 -19.78 -5.28 3.37
CA LEU A 159 -21.22 -5.41 3.02
C LEU A 159 -22.10 -5.57 4.26
N GLU A 160 -21.57 -6.12 5.34
CA GLU A 160 -22.29 -6.32 6.60
C GLU A 160 -22.28 -5.08 7.49
N THR A 161 -21.45 -4.11 7.15
CA THR A 161 -21.28 -2.89 7.97
C THR A 161 -22.14 -1.75 7.44
N LYS A 162 -22.74 -0.96 8.35
CA LYS A 162 -23.45 0.27 7.96
C LYS A 162 -22.53 1.17 7.12
N LYS A 163 -22.96 1.50 5.92
CA LYS A 163 -22.18 2.25 4.93
C LYS A 163 -21.70 3.60 5.51
N ILE A 164 -20.43 3.67 5.84
CA ILE A 164 -19.79 4.89 6.38
C ILE A 164 -18.84 5.48 5.34
N ILE A 165 -18.24 4.63 4.53
CA ILE A 165 -17.28 4.92 3.46
C ILE A 165 -17.67 4.04 2.29
N ASP A 166 -17.48 4.51 1.07
CA ASP A 166 -17.75 3.70 -0.13
C ASP A 166 -16.78 2.52 -0.22
N ILE A 167 -17.32 1.37 -0.59
CA ILE A 167 -16.54 0.15 -0.78
C ILE A 167 -15.83 0.23 -2.15
N HIS A 168 -14.64 -0.34 -2.23
CA HIS A 168 -13.90 -0.41 -3.49
C HIS A 168 -14.62 -1.34 -4.49
N PRO A 169 -14.75 -0.97 -5.79
CA PRO A 169 -15.47 -1.81 -6.76
C PRO A 169 -14.94 -3.24 -6.84
N GLY A 170 -13.61 -3.43 -6.95
CA GLY A 170 -13.00 -4.75 -6.97
C GLY A 170 -13.26 -5.56 -5.69
N THR A 171 -13.42 -4.89 -4.54
CA THR A 171 -13.85 -5.54 -3.30
C THR A 171 -15.30 -6.03 -3.37
N ILE A 172 -16.20 -5.22 -3.92
CA ILE A 172 -17.62 -5.62 -4.12
C ILE A 172 -17.68 -6.85 -5.01
N MET A 173 -16.95 -6.86 -6.12
CA MET A 173 -16.89 -8.01 -7.04
C MET A 173 -16.38 -9.27 -6.33
N ALA A 174 -15.34 -9.17 -5.51
CA ALA A 174 -14.82 -10.31 -4.75
C ALA A 174 -15.83 -10.85 -3.74
N LEU A 175 -16.50 -9.98 -2.99
CA LEU A 175 -17.51 -10.35 -1.99
C LEU A 175 -18.76 -10.98 -2.62
N ASN A 176 -19.09 -10.59 -3.85
CA ASN A 176 -20.19 -11.18 -4.63
C ASN A 176 -19.78 -12.46 -5.38
N ASN A 177 -18.54 -12.96 -5.22
CA ASN A 177 -17.98 -14.07 -5.99
C ASN A 177 -18.03 -13.86 -7.52
N GLU A 178 -17.92 -12.62 -7.96
CA GLU A 178 -17.83 -12.29 -9.37
C GLU A 178 -16.43 -12.62 -9.92
N LYS A 179 -16.33 -12.77 -11.24
CA LYS A 179 -15.05 -13.03 -11.91
C LYS A 179 -14.07 -11.89 -11.64
N MET A 180 -12.79 -12.25 -11.54
CA MET A 180 -11.71 -11.28 -11.40
C MET A 180 -11.73 -10.32 -12.60
N PRO A 181 -11.73 -8.99 -12.36
CA PRO A 181 -11.67 -8.01 -13.44
C PRO A 181 -10.32 -8.05 -14.16
N GLU A 182 -10.34 -7.68 -15.43
CA GLU A 182 -9.11 -7.44 -16.21
C GLU A 182 -8.44 -6.13 -15.76
N LEU A 183 -7.16 -5.94 -16.13
CA LEU A 183 -6.42 -4.72 -15.83
C LEU A 183 -6.84 -3.61 -16.80
#